data_3be0f64197bdee2bf8e59450d3c8d703
#
_entry.id   3be0f64197bdee2bf8e59450d3c8d703
#
_cell.length_a   1.000
_cell.length_b   1.000
_cell.length_c   1.000
_cell.angle_alpha   90.00
_cell.angle_beta   90.00
_cell.angle_gamma   90.00
#
_symmetry.space_group_name_H-M   'P 1'
#
loop_
_entity.id
_entity.type
_entity.pdbx_description
1 polymer ?
#
loop_
_entity_poly.entity_id
_entity_poly.type
_entity_poly.pdbx_seq_one_letter_code
_entity_poly.pdbx_strand_id
1 'polypeptide(L)'
;EAMDISQELLCYQQSAVYKQYQVQLQKALESVAKMPSSLGFCHNDLVKENIIENPQGMFLIDFEYAKTNDVYFDLAALAVSFELTQIQKAQLLKTYHSYLPQQCNFSPSIEKLKCYQVVFLVLCICWYSARGVSDKVKKLCEQLDYLIQ
;
A
#
# COMPACT_ATOMS: atom_id res chain seq x y z
N GLU A 1 -15.99 -6.63 -8.28
CA GLU A 1 -15.83 -5.18 -8.36
C GLU A 1 -14.44 -4.81 -7.87
N ALA A 2 -13.76 -3.92 -8.60
CA ALA A 2 -12.42 -3.46 -8.21
C ALA A 2 -12.48 -2.48 -7.04
N MET A 3 -11.41 -2.44 -6.24
CA MET A 3 -11.26 -1.44 -5.19
C MET A 3 -11.13 -0.04 -5.79
N ASP A 4 -11.90 0.90 -5.27
CA ASP A 4 -11.79 2.32 -5.60
C ASP A 4 -11.21 3.07 -4.38
N ILE A 5 -9.92 3.36 -4.45
CA ILE A 5 -9.19 4.05 -3.37
C ILE A 5 -9.80 5.42 -3.08
N SER A 6 -10.28 6.13 -4.10
CA SER A 6 -10.91 7.43 -3.92
C SER A 6 -12.19 7.33 -3.10
N GLN A 7 -12.98 6.28 -3.30
CA GLN A 7 -14.17 6.00 -2.49
C GLN A 7 -13.81 5.67 -1.04
N GLU A 8 -12.77 4.85 -0.83
CA GLU A 8 -12.31 4.51 0.52
C GLU A 8 -11.86 5.74 1.31
N LEU A 9 -11.33 6.75 0.64
CA LEU A 9 -10.83 7.98 1.26
C LEU A 9 -11.91 9.05 1.49
N LEU A 10 -13.08 8.92 0.86
CA LEU A 10 -14.14 9.95 0.94
C LEU A 10 -14.55 10.30 2.36
N CYS A 11 -14.68 9.31 3.25
CA CYS A 11 -15.10 9.52 4.62
C CYS A 11 -14.08 10.28 5.48
N TYR A 12 -12.83 10.42 5.01
CA TYR A 12 -11.75 11.08 5.74
C TYR A 12 -11.45 12.51 5.28
N GLN A 13 -12.10 13.01 4.23
CA GLN A 13 -11.76 14.30 3.60
C GLN A 13 -11.81 15.50 4.55
N GLN A 14 -12.61 15.43 5.62
CA GLN A 14 -12.71 16.50 6.61
C GLN A 14 -11.72 16.36 7.78
N SER A 15 -10.99 15.24 7.87
CA SER A 15 -10.02 15.05 8.94
C SER A 15 -8.77 15.91 8.76
N ALA A 16 -8.16 16.32 9.87
CA ALA A 16 -6.94 17.13 9.84
C ALA A 16 -5.76 16.36 9.21
N VAL A 17 -5.63 15.07 9.49
CA VAL A 17 -4.55 14.24 8.92
C VAL A 17 -4.69 14.07 7.41
N TYR A 18 -5.90 13.91 6.90
CA TYR A 18 -6.15 13.88 5.46
C TYR A 18 -5.70 15.18 4.79
N LYS A 19 -6.13 16.32 5.35
CA LYS A 19 -5.79 17.65 4.82
C LYS A 19 -4.28 17.91 4.85
N GLN A 20 -3.59 17.40 5.87
CA GLN A 20 -2.13 17.53 6.01
C GLN A 20 -1.39 16.89 4.83
N TYR A 21 -1.85 15.74 4.33
CA TYR A 21 -1.18 14.98 3.27
C TYR A 21 -1.91 15.01 1.92
N GLN A 22 -2.96 15.82 1.80
CA GLN A 22 -3.82 15.86 0.62
C GLN A 22 -3.04 16.14 -0.68
N VAL A 23 -2.06 17.05 -0.65
CA VAL A 23 -1.27 17.41 -1.84
C VAL A 23 -0.43 16.21 -2.29
N GLN A 24 0.26 15.55 -1.38
CA GLN A 24 1.11 14.39 -1.67
C GLN A 24 0.27 13.20 -2.15
N LEU A 25 -0.86 12.97 -1.52
CA LEU A 25 -1.82 11.94 -1.93
C LEU A 25 -2.31 12.19 -3.36
N GLN A 26 -2.73 13.42 -3.65
CA GLN A 26 -3.22 13.79 -4.98
C GLN A 26 -2.15 13.58 -6.06
N LYS A 27 -0.92 14.02 -5.80
CA LYS A 27 0.21 13.78 -6.71
C LYS A 27 0.46 12.30 -6.97
N ALA A 28 0.42 11.47 -5.93
CA ALA A 28 0.60 10.04 -6.06
C ALA A 28 -0.51 9.40 -6.91
N LEU A 29 -1.77 9.74 -6.64
CA LEU A 29 -2.92 9.23 -7.41
C LEU A 29 -2.87 9.65 -8.88
N GLU A 30 -2.52 10.92 -9.17
CA GLU A 30 -2.35 11.41 -10.53
C GLU A 30 -1.20 10.71 -11.27
N SER A 31 -0.11 10.43 -10.57
CA SER A 31 1.03 9.71 -11.14
C SER A 31 0.67 8.28 -11.53
N VAL A 32 0.01 7.53 -10.63
CA VAL A 32 -0.36 6.13 -10.93
C VAL A 32 -1.45 6.04 -11.99
N ALA A 33 -2.32 7.04 -12.11
CA ALA A 33 -3.34 7.10 -13.16
C ALA A 33 -2.74 7.14 -14.58
N LYS A 34 -1.51 7.62 -14.72
CA LYS A 34 -0.76 7.70 -15.99
C LYS A 34 0.09 6.46 -16.26
N MET A 35 0.20 5.55 -15.29
CA MET A 35 0.98 4.32 -15.39
C MET A 35 0.10 3.15 -15.81
N PRO A 36 0.66 2.11 -16.47
CA PRO A 36 -0.09 0.90 -16.78
C PRO A 36 -0.64 0.25 -15.51
N SER A 37 -1.90 -0.18 -15.54
CA SER A 37 -2.53 -0.93 -14.45
C SER A 37 -2.03 -2.37 -14.41
N SER A 38 -1.83 -2.90 -13.22
CA SER A 38 -1.49 -4.31 -12.97
C SER A 38 -2.55 -4.93 -12.07
N LEU A 39 -3.74 -5.16 -12.62
CA LEU A 39 -4.88 -5.63 -11.85
C LEU A 39 -4.76 -7.12 -11.53
N GLY A 40 -5.10 -7.46 -10.29
CA GLY A 40 -5.15 -8.83 -9.79
C GLY A 40 -5.98 -8.93 -8.53
N PHE A 41 -6.14 -10.16 -8.03
CA PHE A 41 -6.74 -10.38 -6.72
C PHE A 41 -5.77 -9.92 -5.64
N CYS A 42 -6.18 -8.97 -4.82
CA CYS A 42 -5.38 -8.40 -3.76
C CYS A 42 -6.00 -8.66 -2.39
N HIS A 43 -5.15 -8.82 -1.40
CA HIS A 43 -5.54 -8.93 0.01
C HIS A 43 -6.08 -7.58 0.51
N ASN A 44 -5.47 -6.49 0.07
CA ASN A 44 -5.77 -5.09 0.41
C ASN A 44 -5.49 -4.69 1.87
N ASP A 45 -4.93 -5.58 2.67
CA ASP A 45 -4.43 -5.32 4.02
C ASP A 45 -3.23 -6.25 4.30
N LEU A 46 -2.29 -6.32 3.35
CA LEU A 46 -1.17 -7.25 3.38
C LEU A 46 -0.03 -6.72 4.27
N VAL A 47 -0.34 -6.54 5.53
CA VAL A 47 0.60 -6.14 6.59
C VAL A 47 1.16 -7.36 7.31
N LYS A 48 2.29 -7.19 8.02
CA LYS A 48 2.97 -8.30 8.69
C LYS A 48 2.10 -9.04 9.71
N GLU A 49 1.17 -8.34 10.36
CA GLU A 49 0.23 -8.90 11.33
C GLU A 49 -0.73 -9.93 10.70
N ASN A 50 -0.93 -9.86 9.38
CA ASN A 50 -1.78 -10.79 8.62
C ASN A 50 -0.97 -11.91 7.94
N ILE A 51 0.31 -12.02 8.25
CA ILE A 51 1.21 -13.07 7.75
C ILE A 51 1.66 -13.91 8.93
N ILE A 52 1.29 -15.19 8.93
CA ILE A 52 1.64 -16.13 10.00
C ILE A 52 2.66 -17.14 9.47
N GLU A 53 3.77 -17.30 10.17
CA GLU A 53 4.78 -18.32 9.88
C GLU A 53 4.79 -19.37 10.98
N ASN A 54 4.78 -20.63 10.58
CA ASN A 54 4.92 -21.80 11.48
C ASN A 54 5.69 -22.92 10.77
N PRO A 55 5.97 -24.06 11.44
CA PRO A 55 6.70 -25.17 10.81
C PRO A 55 6.06 -25.75 9.55
N GLN A 56 4.75 -25.57 9.34
CA GLN A 56 4.04 -26.03 8.14
C GLN A 56 4.15 -25.05 6.98
N GLY A 57 4.59 -23.80 7.21
CA GLY A 57 4.76 -22.80 6.16
C GLY A 57 4.29 -21.40 6.55
N MET A 58 4.03 -20.61 5.53
CA MET A 58 3.58 -19.24 5.65
C MET A 58 2.12 -19.12 5.20
N PHE A 59 1.30 -18.47 6.01
CA PHE A 59 -0.13 -18.36 5.79
C PHE A 59 -0.59 -16.91 5.84
N LEU A 60 -1.50 -16.53 4.95
CA LEU A 60 -2.18 -15.25 4.99
C LEU A 60 -3.53 -15.41 5.69
N ILE A 61 -3.87 -14.44 6.53
CA ILE A 61 -5.17 -14.40 7.26
C ILE A 61 -5.85 -13.06 7.02
N ASP A 62 -7.12 -12.97 7.42
CA ASP A 62 -7.91 -11.74 7.45
C ASP A 62 -8.13 -11.12 6.05
N PHE A 63 -8.92 -11.82 5.24
CA PHE A 63 -9.24 -11.43 3.85
C PHE A 63 -10.50 -10.53 3.74
N GLU A 64 -10.89 -9.82 4.80
CA GLU A 64 -12.14 -9.04 4.80
C GLU A 64 -12.17 -7.92 3.74
N TYR A 65 -11.00 -7.38 3.36
CA TYR A 65 -10.89 -6.34 2.33
C TYR A 65 -10.50 -6.88 0.95
N ALA A 66 -10.36 -8.20 0.81
CA ALA A 66 -9.85 -8.81 -0.41
C ALA A 66 -10.78 -8.58 -1.60
N LYS A 67 -10.23 -8.05 -2.68
CA LYS A 67 -10.90 -7.86 -3.97
C LYS A 67 -9.90 -7.46 -5.06
N THR A 68 -10.35 -7.32 -6.28
CA THR A 68 -9.50 -6.86 -7.39
C THR A 68 -8.97 -5.45 -7.11
N ASN A 69 -7.67 -5.26 -7.31
CA ASN A 69 -6.99 -3.97 -7.20
C ASN A 69 -5.70 -4.02 -8.01
N ASP A 70 -5.01 -2.89 -8.15
CA ASP A 70 -3.64 -2.93 -8.65
C ASP A 70 -2.76 -3.63 -7.61
N VAL A 71 -1.98 -4.62 -8.06
CA VAL A 71 -1.15 -5.45 -7.16
C VAL A 71 -0.09 -4.65 -6.41
N TYR A 72 0.26 -3.47 -6.91
CA TYR A 72 1.16 -2.56 -6.20
C TYR A 72 0.62 -2.09 -4.85
N PHE A 73 -0.70 -2.12 -4.65
CA PHE A 73 -1.29 -1.81 -3.34
C PHE A 73 -0.83 -2.82 -2.27
N ASP A 74 -0.85 -4.12 -2.59
CA ASP A 74 -0.35 -5.16 -1.68
C ASP A 74 1.18 -5.10 -1.52
N LEU A 75 1.92 -4.86 -2.60
CA LEU A 75 3.37 -4.71 -2.53
C LEU A 75 3.77 -3.50 -1.68
N ALA A 76 3.02 -2.41 -1.78
CA ALA A 76 3.21 -1.22 -0.94
C ALA A 76 2.91 -1.50 0.52
N ALA A 77 1.85 -2.26 0.83
CA ALA A 77 1.54 -2.67 2.20
C ALA A 77 2.69 -3.46 2.83
N LEU A 78 3.28 -4.40 2.08
CA LEU A 78 4.48 -5.14 2.52
C LEU A 78 5.66 -4.20 2.78
N ALA A 79 5.96 -3.31 1.82
CA ALA A 79 7.08 -2.38 1.93
C ALA A 79 6.95 -1.45 3.13
N VAL A 80 5.75 -0.96 3.41
CA VAL A 80 5.45 -0.13 4.58
C VAL A 80 5.53 -0.95 5.87
N SER A 81 4.85 -2.07 5.93
CA SER A 81 4.71 -2.88 7.15
C SER A 81 6.03 -3.45 7.65
N PHE A 82 6.89 -3.89 6.73
CA PHE A 82 8.23 -4.40 7.04
C PHE A 82 9.33 -3.33 6.98
N GLU A 83 8.98 -2.09 6.73
CA GLU A 83 9.91 -0.95 6.62
C GLU A 83 11.11 -1.27 5.69
N LEU A 84 10.80 -1.77 4.49
CA LEU A 84 11.81 -2.25 3.55
C LEU A 84 12.75 -1.13 3.10
N THR A 85 14.04 -1.44 3.05
CA THR A 85 15.06 -0.57 2.44
C THR A 85 14.87 -0.48 0.92
N GLN A 86 15.54 0.47 0.28
CA GLN A 86 15.49 0.60 -1.20
C GLN A 86 15.95 -0.68 -1.92
N ILE A 87 17.00 -1.32 -1.40
CA ILE A 87 17.50 -2.59 -1.95
C ILE A 87 16.44 -3.69 -1.81
N GLN A 88 15.80 -3.80 -0.64
CA GLN A 88 14.76 -4.79 -0.38
C GLN A 88 13.50 -4.54 -1.24
N LYS A 89 13.12 -3.28 -1.46
CA LYS A 89 12.01 -2.93 -2.38
C LYS A 89 12.30 -3.39 -3.80
N ALA A 90 13.52 -3.14 -4.29
CA ALA A 90 13.93 -3.61 -5.62
C ALA A 90 13.91 -5.14 -5.72
N GLN A 91 14.37 -5.83 -4.67
CA GLN A 91 14.31 -7.29 -4.59
C GLN A 91 12.88 -7.81 -4.56
N LEU A 92 11.99 -7.15 -3.80
CA LEU A 92 10.56 -7.50 -3.74
C LEU A 92 9.94 -7.45 -5.14
N LEU A 93 10.13 -6.35 -5.87
CA LEU A 93 9.58 -6.19 -7.23
C LEU A 93 10.13 -7.23 -8.20
N LYS A 94 11.44 -7.47 -8.16
CA LYS A 94 12.11 -8.46 -9.01
C LYS A 94 11.61 -9.87 -8.72
N THR A 95 11.52 -10.24 -7.45
CA THR A 95 11.06 -11.55 -7.02
C THR A 95 9.59 -11.77 -7.39
N TYR A 96 8.74 -10.80 -7.11
CA TYR A 96 7.32 -10.86 -7.49
C TYR A 96 7.16 -11.07 -9.00
N HIS A 97 7.86 -10.27 -9.81
CA HIS A 97 7.84 -10.40 -11.27
C HIS A 97 8.27 -11.79 -11.74
N SER A 98 9.28 -12.38 -11.10
CA SER A 98 9.81 -13.70 -11.49
C SER A 98 8.83 -14.86 -11.27
N TYR A 99 7.88 -14.70 -10.35
CA TYR A 99 6.85 -15.72 -10.07
C TYR A 99 5.57 -15.54 -10.88
N LEU A 100 5.42 -14.43 -11.61
CA LEU A 100 4.23 -14.20 -12.42
C LEU A 100 4.32 -14.94 -13.77
N PRO A 101 3.18 -15.43 -14.31
CA PRO A 101 3.11 -15.90 -15.68
C PRO A 101 3.53 -14.79 -16.66
N GLN A 102 4.18 -15.15 -17.78
CA GLN A 102 4.68 -14.19 -18.78
C GLN A 102 3.60 -13.29 -19.37
N GLN A 103 2.36 -13.78 -19.45
CA GLN A 103 1.22 -13.02 -19.98
C GLN A 103 0.65 -12.00 -19.01
N CYS A 104 1.10 -11.98 -17.75
CA CYS A 104 0.64 -10.98 -16.79
C CYS A 104 1.20 -9.60 -17.12
N ASN A 105 0.32 -8.59 -17.04
CA ASN A 105 0.71 -7.20 -17.26
C ASN A 105 1.29 -6.62 -15.96
N PHE A 106 2.57 -6.86 -15.75
CA PHE A 106 3.32 -6.33 -14.62
C PHE A 106 4.72 -5.90 -15.06
N SER A 107 5.16 -4.72 -14.67
CA SER A 107 6.52 -4.23 -14.84
C SER A 107 7.05 -3.72 -13.51
N PRO A 108 8.25 -4.13 -13.07
CA PRO A 108 8.88 -3.58 -11.87
C PRO A 108 9.08 -2.07 -12.00
N SER A 109 8.58 -1.30 -11.04
CA SER A 109 8.70 0.15 -10.98
C SER A 109 8.79 0.63 -9.54
N ILE A 110 9.95 1.11 -9.14
CA ILE A 110 10.18 1.71 -7.82
C ILE A 110 9.33 2.97 -7.66
N GLU A 111 9.18 3.75 -8.72
CA GLU A 111 8.35 4.96 -8.70
C GLU A 111 6.88 4.63 -8.43
N LYS A 112 6.33 3.64 -9.14
CA LYS A 112 4.95 3.18 -8.90
C LYS A 112 4.77 2.65 -7.49
N LEU A 113 5.74 1.87 -6.99
CA LEU A 113 5.72 1.37 -5.61
C LEU A 113 5.69 2.52 -4.61
N LYS A 114 6.53 3.54 -4.80
CA LYS A 114 6.56 4.73 -3.93
C LYS A 114 5.21 5.44 -3.90
N CYS A 115 4.58 5.65 -5.04
CA CYS A 115 3.25 6.26 -5.12
C CYS A 115 2.21 5.46 -4.33
N TYR A 116 2.19 4.15 -4.50
CA TYR A 116 1.28 3.29 -3.74
C TYR A 116 1.61 3.23 -2.24
N GLN A 117 2.87 3.37 -1.84
CA GLN A 117 3.24 3.51 -0.43
C GLN A 117 2.64 4.80 0.17
N VAL A 118 2.69 5.92 -0.56
CA VAL A 118 2.04 7.17 -0.12
C VAL A 118 0.54 6.95 0.07
N VAL A 119 -0.13 6.37 -0.90
CA VAL A 119 -1.58 6.09 -0.86
C VAL A 119 -1.93 5.19 0.32
N PHE A 120 -1.20 4.09 0.48
CA PHE A 120 -1.43 3.13 1.57
C PHE A 120 -1.19 3.77 2.95
N LEU A 121 -0.10 4.53 3.11
CA LEU A 121 0.20 5.23 4.36
C LEU A 121 -0.89 6.24 4.72
N VAL A 122 -1.34 7.07 3.79
CA VAL A 122 -2.42 8.03 4.05
C VAL A 122 -3.69 7.33 4.48
N LEU A 123 -4.07 6.25 3.80
CA LEU A 123 -5.25 5.46 4.16
C LEU A 123 -5.14 4.89 5.58
N CYS A 124 -4.00 4.30 5.92
CA CYS A 124 -3.75 3.77 7.27
C CYS A 124 -3.75 4.86 8.35
N ILE A 125 -3.10 6.00 8.08
CA ILE A 125 -3.05 7.14 9.00
C ILE A 125 -4.48 7.63 9.29
N CYS A 126 -5.30 7.79 8.26
CA CYS A 126 -6.70 8.20 8.41
C CYS A 126 -7.50 7.16 9.20
N TRP A 127 -7.32 5.88 8.91
CA TRP A 127 -8.03 4.79 9.58
C TRP A 127 -7.71 4.74 11.08
N TYR A 128 -6.42 4.79 11.44
CA TYR A 128 -6.00 4.78 12.85
C TYR A 128 -6.35 6.09 13.56
N SER A 129 -6.25 7.25 12.89
CA SER A 129 -6.62 8.54 13.45
C SER A 129 -8.11 8.59 13.82
N ALA A 130 -8.98 8.08 12.96
CA ALA A 130 -10.42 8.00 13.20
C ALA A 130 -10.76 7.11 14.42
N ARG A 131 -9.87 6.21 14.79
CA ARG A 131 -10.03 5.28 15.94
C ARG A 131 -9.25 5.71 17.18
N GLY A 132 -8.56 6.86 17.13
CA GLY A 132 -7.84 7.42 18.26
C GLY A 132 -6.56 6.66 18.64
N VAL A 133 -5.97 5.89 17.73
CA VAL A 133 -4.72 5.14 17.97
C VAL A 133 -3.51 6.03 17.68
N SER A 134 -3.25 6.99 18.56
CA SER A 134 -2.30 8.09 18.31
C SER A 134 -0.84 7.64 18.14
N ASP A 135 -0.37 6.62 18.87
CA ASP A 135 1.01 6.12 18.73
C ASP A 135 1.25 5.53 17.34
N LYS A 136 0.27 4.80 16.82
CA LYS A 136 0.33 4.23 15.47
C LYS A 136 0.31 5.32 14.40
N VAL A 137 -0.54 6.33 14.57
CA VAL A 137 -0.61 7.50 13.68
C VAL A 137 0.74 8.21 13.63
N LYS A 138 1.34 8.50 14.79
CA LYS A 138 2.64 9.17 14.87
C LYS A 138 3.72 8.41 14.08
N LYS A 139 3.82 7.10 14.31
CA LYS A 139 4.81 6.25 13.64
C LYS A 139 4.61 6.23 12.11
N LEU A 140 3.37 6.12 11.67
CA LEU A 140 3.06 6.12 10.23
C LEU A 140 3.30 7.49 9.58
N CYS A 141 3.00 8.58 10.27
CA CYS A 141 3.32 9.93 9.81
C CYS A 141 4.83 10.12 9.64
N GLU A 142 5.63 9.69 10.61
CA GLU A 142 7.10 9.75 10.52
C GLU A 142 7.61 8.98 9.29
N GLN A 143 7.05 7.81 9.04
CA GLN A 143 7.40 6.99 7.87
C GLN A 143 7.01 7.67 6.56
N LEU A 144 5.82 8.27 6.50
CA LEU A 144 5.35 9.01 5.32
C LEU A 144 6.20 10.26 5.06
N ASP A 145 6.49 11.02 6.10
CA ASP A 145 7.32 12.23 6.00
C ASP A 145 8.73 11.90 5.47
N TYR A 146 9.31 10.80 5.92
CA TYR A 146 10.59 10.31 5.38
C TYR A 146 10.48 9.90 3.89
N LEU A 147 9.40 9.24 3.52
CA LEU A 147 9.18 8.75 2.15
C LEU A 147 9.02 9.88 1.13
N ILE A 148 8.38 10.99 1.51
CA ILE A 148 8.07 12.13 0.62
C ILE A 148 9.14 13.22 0.59
N GLN A 149 10.22 13.06 1.35
CA GLN A 149 11.36 13.99 1.33
C GLN A 149 12.04 14.10 -0.04
#